data_cd91cf057ad5dece831916ca99457f27
#
_entry.id   cd91cf057ad5dece831916ca99457f27
#
_cell.length_a   1.000
_cell.length_b   1.000
_cell.length_c   1.000
_cell.angle_alpha   90.00
_cell.angle_beta   90.00
_cell.angle_gamma   90.00
#
_symmetry.space_group_name_H-M   'P 1'
#
loop_
_entity.id
_entity.type
_entity.pdbx_description
1 polymer ?
#
loop_
_entity_poly.entity_id
_entity_poly.type
_entity_poly.pdbx_seq_one_letter_code
_entity_poly.pdbx_strand_id
1 'polypeptide(L)'
;NAVTSGSGVLSLILDGDNENASLNYNFSNLSAEQTDQHIHLAPSGTILKDVHATGSVYDFSWDLAPGGIFVTEQAMLDALFNGEFYLNIHTANYPSGEISATMVYDAGVEPPAETVLTAADVDRDIIRFLTQATFGATPEQYTLLRDQIAPDGSNRLQVYSDWIDLQIATSPTRMYDLM
;
A
#
# COMPACT_ATOMS: atom_id res chain seq x y z
N ASN A 1 -25.64 -13.35 -13.75
CA ASN A 1 -25.01 -12.04 -13.59
C ASN A 1 -26.11 -11.01 -13.37
N ALA A 2 -25.94 -10.13 -12.39
CA ALA A 2 -26.84 -9.00 -12.16
C ALA A 2 -26.88 -8.11 -13.40
N VAL A 3 -28.06 -7.65 -13.77
CA VAL A 3 -28.20 -6.59 -14.78
C VAL A 3 -28.23 -5.27 -14.00
N THR A 4 -27.09 -4.64 -13.89
CA THR A 4 -26.92 -3.41 -13.11
C THR A 4 -26.18 -2.35 -13.91
N SER A 5 -26.37 -1.08 -13.56
CA SER A 5 -25.53 0.04 -14.00
C SER A 5 -24.37 0.30 -13.03
N GLY A 6 -24.28 -0.45 -11.96
CA GLY A 6 -23.22 -0.36 -10.98
C GLY A 6 -21.84 -0.58 -11.63
N SER A 7 -20.89 0.25 -11.26
CA SER A 7 -19.51 0.18 -11.77
C SER A 7 -18.54 0.67 -10.69
N GLY A 8 -17.27 0.26 -10.81
CA GLY A 8 -16.26 0.68 -9.87
C GLY A 8 -14.85 0.38 -10.35
N VAL A 9 -13.87 0.81 -9.57
CA VAL A 9 -12.44 0.54 -9.77
C VAL A 9 -11.88 0.01 -8.47
N LEU A 10 -11.03 -1.00 -8.58
CA LEU A 10 -10.33 -1.67 -7.48
C LEU A 10 -8.83 -1.63 -7.74
N SER A 11 -8.05 -1.35 -6.70
CA SER A 11 -6.62 -1.61 -6.66
C SER A 11 -6.24 -2.25 -5.33
N LEU A 12 -5.30 -3.17 -5.38
CA LEU A 12 -4.65 -3.77 -4.22
C LEU A 12 -3.15 -3.63 -4.41
N ILE A 13 -2.48 -3.08 -3.41
CA ILE A 13 -1.04 -2.84 -3.42
C ILE A 13 -0.45 -3.68 -2.29
N LEU A 14 0.51 -4.54 -2.63
CA LEU A 14 1.28 -5.29 -1.64
C LEU A 14 2.45 -4.43 -1.14
N ASP A 15 2.81 -4.58 0.12
CA ASP A 15 4.06 -4.05 0.66
C ASP A 15 5.28 -4.83 0.15
N GLY A 16 6.49 -4.35 0.48
CA GLY A 16 7.73 -4.89 -0.09
C GLY A 16 8.08 -6.31 0.33
N ASP A 17 7.48 -6.81 1.42
CA ASP A 17 7.63 -8.19 1.93
C ASP A 17 6.40 -9.07 1.65
N ASN A 18 5.33 -8.49 1.07
CA ASN A 18 4.05 -9.12 0.77
C ASN A 18 3.25 -9.58 2.01
N GLU A 19 3.59 -9.13 3.20
CA GLU A 19 2.89 -9.49 4.44
C GLU A 19 1.57 -8.72 4.58
N ASN A 20 1.50 -7.50 4.00
CA ASN A 20 0.32 -6.64 4.05
C ASN A 20 -0.09 -6.16 2.67
N ALA A 21 -1.39 -5.92 2.53
CA ALA A 21 -1.97 -5.28 1.37
C ALA A 21 -2.72 -4.00 1.75
N SER A 22 -2.62 -2.97 0.91
CA SER A 22 -3.50 -1.80 0.94
C SER A 22 -4.55 -1.93 -0.16
N LEU A 23 -5.82 -1.97 0.24
CA LEU A 23 -6.96 -2.10 -0.65
C LEU A 23 -7.63 -0.75 -0.83
N ASN A 24 -7.81 -0.35 -2.08
CA ASN A 24 -8.51 0.87 -2.47
C ASN A 24 -9.54 0.54 -3.53
N TYR A 25 -10.79 0.96 -3.32
CA TYR A 25 -11.83 0.83 -4.34
C TYR A 25 -12.92 1.87 -4.18
N ASN A 26 -13.51 2.21 -5.30
CA ASN A 26 -14.71 3.03 -5.34
C ASN A 26 -15.72 2.42 -6.30
N PHE A 27 -16.98 2.71 -6.05
CA PHE A 27 -18.07 2.26 -6.89
C PHE A 27 -19.21 3.30 -6.88
N SER A 28 -20.08 3.20 -7.87
CA SER A 28 -21.24 4.07 -8.03
C SER A 28 -22.38 3.37 -8.78
N ASN A 29 -23.53 4.00 -8.80
CA ASN A 29 -24.71 3.58 -9.56
C ASN A 29 -25.22 2.18 -9.21
N LEU A 30 -25.07 1.75 -7.95
CA LEU A 30 -25.73 0.55 -7.47
C LEU A 30 -27.24 0.68 -7.57
N SER A 31 -27.95 -0.44 -7.77
CA SER A 31 -29.41 -0.50 -7.93
C SER A 31 -30.17 -0.33 -6.62
N ALA A 32 -29.50 -0.50 -5.50
CA ALA A 32 -30.03 -0.35 -4.15
C ALA A 32 -28.90 0.02 -3.18
N GLU A 33 -29.29 0.29 -1.93
CA GLU A 33 -28.33 0.51 -0.86
C GLU A 33 -27.42 -0.71 -0.67
N GLN A 34 -26.13 -0.47 -0.49
CA GLN A 34 -25.15 -1.49 -0.18
C GLN A 34 -25.49 -2.14 1.18
N THR A 35 -25.42 -3.46 1.22
CA THR A 35 -25.64 -4.24 2.44
C THR A 35 -24.37 -4.82 3.00
N ASP A 36 -23.41 -5.18 2.15
CA ASP A 36 -22.14 -5.78 2.57
C ASP A 36 -21.09 -5.71 1.47
N GLN A 37 -19.83 -6.02 1.84
CA GLN A 37 -18.70 -6.12 0.91
C GLN A 37 -17.62 -7.05 1.43
N HIS A 38 -17.23 -8.01 0.60
CA HIS A 38 -16.28 -9.05 0.98
C HIS A 38 -15.25 -9.30 -0.12
N ILE A 39 -14.08 -9.78 0.29
CA ILE A 39 -13.14 -10.46 -0.60
C ILE A 39 -13.38 -11.95 -0.50
N HIS A 40 -13.54 -12.58 -1.66
CA HIS A 40 -13.84 -14.00 -1.80
C HIS A 40 -12.75 -14.74 -2.56
N LEU A 41 -12.69 -16.06 -2.34
CA LEU A 41 -11.91 -16.99 -3.16
C LEU A 41 -12.78 -17.61 -4.26
N ALA A 42 -12.33 -17.55 -5.51
CA ALA A 42 -12.92 -18.27 -6.62
C ALA A 42 -12.35 -19.71 -6.71
N PRO A 43 -13.10 -20.69 -7.21
CA PRO A 43 -14.52 -20.62 -7.55
C PRO A 43 -15.45 -20.87 -6.37
N SER A 44 -14.91 -21.15 -5.16
CA SER A 44 -15.67 -21.60 -4.00
C SER A 44 -16.63 -20.55 -3.45
N GLY A 45 -16.34 -19.26 -3.64
CA GLY A 45 -17.08 -18.17 -3.02
C GLY A 45 -16.81 -18.00 -1.51
N THR A 46 -15.79 -18.69 -0.99
CA THR A 46 -15.41 -18.56 0.43
C THR A 46 -14.98 -17.14 0.74
N ILE A 47 -15.54 -16.54 1.79
CA ILE A 47 -15.13 -15.22 2.27
C ILE A 47 -13.74 -15.32 2.87
N LEU A 48 -12.81 -14.55 2.33
CA LEU A 48 -11.44 -14.42 2.83
C LEU A 48 -11.31 -13.24 3.78
N LYS A 49 -11.99 -12.15 3.48
CA LYS A 49 -11.95 -10.93 4.27
C LYS A 49 -13.28 -10.22 4.20
N ASP A 50 -13.83 -9.93 5.36
CA ASP A 50 -14.92 -8.98 5.53
C ASP A 50 -14.30 -7.58 5.69
N VAL A 51 -14.74 -6.63 4.87
CA VAL A 51 -14.16 -5.28 4.89
C VAL A 51 -14.81 -4.39 5.96
N HIS A 52 -16.00 -4.77 6.46
CA HIS A 52 -16.74 -4.06 7.51
C HIS A 52 -16.94 -2.55 7.28
N ALA A 53 -16.94 -2.12 6.04
CA ALA A 53 -17.13 -0.72 5.67
C ALA A 53 -18.41 -0.55 4.84
N THR A 54 -18.89 0.67 4.74
CA THR A 54 -19.95 1.08 3.82
C THR A 54 -19.41 2.12 2.84
N GLY A 55 -19.80 2.01 1.58
CA GLY A 55 -19.33 2.89 0.53
C GLY A 55 -17.93 2.55 0.04
N SER A 56 -17.30 3.50 -0.65
CA SER A 56 -15.95 3.41 -1.15
C SER A 56 -14.93 3.30 -0.01
N VAL A 57 -13.85 2.57 -0.24
CA VAL A 57 -12.81 2.30 0.75
C VAL A 57 -11.46 2.79 0.23
N TYR A 58 -10.69 3.41 1.12
CA TYR A 58 -9.36 3.92 0.83
C TYR A 58 -8.40 3.51 1.94
N ASP A 59 -7.22 3.04 1.54
CA ASP A 59 -6.13 2.62 2.43
C ASP A 59 -6.54 1.58 3.50
N PHE A 60 -7.45 0.66 3.11
CA PHE A 60 -7.81 -0.44 3.99
C PHE A 60 -6.64 -1.43 4.07
N SER A 61 -6.04 -1.51 5.25
CA SER A 61 -4.95 -2.44 5.51
C SER A 61 -5.48 -3.85 5.73
N TRP A 62 -4.92 -4.80 5.01
CA TRP A 62 -5.20 -6.23 5.13
C TRP A 62 -3.90 -6.99 5.37
N ASP A 63 -3.75 -7.50 6.60
CA ASP A 63 -2.71 -8.45 6.97
C ASP A 63 -2.99 -9.79 6.26
N LEU A 64 -2.04 -10.21 5.42
CA LEU A 64 -2.11 -11.45 4.63
C LEU A 64 -1.62 -12.67 5.42
N ALA A 65 -1.68 -12.62 6.75
CA ALA A 65 -1.30 -13.73 7.60
C ALA A 65 -2.05 -15.02 7.26
N PRO A 66 -1.38 -16.17 7.33
CA PRO A 66 -2.01 -17.48 7.11
C PRO A 66 -3.18 -17.69 8.05
N GLY A 67 -4.25 -18.26 7.52
CA GLY A 67 -5.44 -18.57 8.32
C GLY A 67 -6.58 -19.11 7.47
N GLY A 68 -7.58 -19.63 8.13
CA GLY A 68 -8.75 -20.20 7.44
C GLY A 68 -8.38 -21.36 6.52
N ILE A 69 -8.58 -21.16 5.20
CA ILE A 69 -8.29 -22.18 4.18
C ILE A 69 -6.82 -22.17 3.72
N PHE A 70 -6.06 -21.10 4.00
CA PHE A 70 -4.65 -20.99 3.64
C PHE A 70 -3.77 -21.37 4.83
N VAL A 71 -3.04 -22.48 4.70
CA VAL A 71 -2.14 -22.99 5.76
C VAL A 71 -0.82 -22.23 5.79
N THR A 72 -0.44 -21.64 4.66
CA THR A 72 0.80 -20.86 4.50
C THR A 72 0.50 -19.56 3.76
N GLU A 73 1.28 -18.53 4.05
CA GLU A 73 1.29 -17.27 3.34
C GLU A 73 1.54 -17.47 1.83
N GLN A 74 2.53 -18.29 1.48
CA GLN A 74 2.83 -18.57 0.08
C GLN A 74 1.62 -19.12 -0.69
N ALA A 75 0.83 -20.02 -0.09
CA ALA A 75 -0.38 -20.55 -0.74
C ALA A 75 -1.44 -19.43 -0.94
N MET A 76 -1.53 -18.49 -0.02
CA MET A 76 -2.43 -17.34 -0.14
C MET A 76 -1.96 -16.38 -1.25
N LEU A 77 -0.66 -16.08 -1.30
CA LEU A 77 -0.07 -15.24 -2.35
C LEU A 77 -0.18 -15.91 -3.73
N ASP A 78 0.07 -17.22 -3.82
CA ASP A 78 -0.09 -17.96 -5.08
C ASP A 78 -1.53 -17.84 -5.61
N ALA A 79 -2.54 -17.99 -4.75
CA ALA A 79 -3.94 -17.84 -5.12
C ALA A 79 -4.26 -16.40 -5.56
N LEU A 80 -3.72 -15.39 -4.85
CA LEU A 80 -3.87 -13.98 -5.22
C LEU A 80 -3.25 -13.71 -6.60
N PHE A 81 -2.01 -14.16 -6.84
CA PHE A 81 -1.30 -13.94 -8.11
C PHE A 81 -1.92 -14.71 -9.28
N ASN A 82 -2.58 -15.85 -8.99
CA ASN A 82 -3.36 -16.59 -9.98
C ASN A 82 -4.71 -15.95 -10.31
N GLY A 83 -5.08 -14.83 -9.68
CA GLY A 83 -6.35 -14.14 -9.91
C GLY A 83 -7.55 -14.87 -9.31
N GLU A 84 -7.34 -15.61 -8.22
CA GLU A 84 -8.42 -16.36 -7.56
C GLU A 84 -9.18 -15.49 -6.54
N PHE A 85 -8.71 -14.28 -6.23
CA PHE A 85 -9.38 -13.37 -5.33
C PHE A 85 -10.28 -12.39 -6.08
N TYR A 86 -11.46 -12.12 -5.53
CA TYR A 86 -12.35 -11.10 -6.06
C TYR A 86 -13.07 -10.33 -4.94
N LEU A 87 -13.21 -9.03 -5.15
CA LEU A 87 -14.10 -8.19 -4.34
C LEU A 87 -15.54 -8.35 -4.82
N ASN A 88 -16.48 -8.46 -3.91
CA ASN A 88 -17.91 -8.50 -4.19
C ASN A 88 -18.65 -7.46 -3.35
N ILE A 89 -19.48 -6.64 -4.00
CA ILE A 89 -20.33 -5.63 -3.35
C ILE A 89 -21.77 -6.12 -3.40
N HIS A 90 -22.36 -6.26 -2.23
CA HIS A 90 -23.73 -6.75 -2.07
C HIS A 90 -24.70 -5.61 -1.87
N THR A 91 -25.92 -5.76 -2.37
CA THR A 91 -27.01 -4.82 -2.17
C THR A 91 -28.32 -5.52 -1.78
N ALA A 92 -29.30 -4.77 -1.33
CA ALA A 92 -30.61 -5.31 -1.03
C ALA A 92 -31.26 -6.01 -2.24
N ASN A 93 -31.01 -5.52 -3.46
CA ASN A 93 -31.53 -6.12 -4.69
C ASN A 93 -30.74 -7.36 -5.13
N TYR A 94 -29.45 -7.43 -4.76
CA TYR A 94 -28.54 -8.51 -5.13
C TYR A 94 -27.74 -8.99 -3.89
N PRO A 95 -28.37 -9.80 -3.02
CA PRO A 95 -27.72 -10.28 -1.80
C PRO A 95 -26.52 -11.20 -2.06
N SER A 96 -26.41 -11.81 -3.25
CA SER A 96 -25.26 -12.61 -3.67
C SER A 96 -24.16 -11.81 -4.38
N GLY A 97 -24.32 -10.49 -4.47
CA GLY A 97 -23.39 -9.55 -5.12
C GLY A 97 -24.01 -8.87 -6.32
N GLU A 98 -23.92 -7.56 -6.37
CA GLU A 98 -24.37 -6.74 -7.50
C GLU A 98 -23.23 -6.48 -8.47
N ILE A 99 -22.06 -6.09 -7.97
CA ILE A 99 -20.84 -5.92 -8.76
C ILE A 99 -19.70 -6.66 -8.13
N SER A 100 -18.79 -7.15 -8.97
CA SER A 100 -17.58 -7.83 -8.52
C SER A 100 -16.39 -7.49 -9.41
N ALA A 101 -15.19 -7.54 -8.83
CA ALA A 101 -13.94 -7.33 -9.52
C ALA A 101 -12.93 -8.39 -9.10
N THR A 102 -12.40 -9.15 -10.06
CA THR A 102 -11.28 -10.07 -9.83
C THR A 102 -10.00 -9.28 -9.65
N MET A 103 -9.19 -9.64 -8.66
CA MET A 103 -7.86 -9.09 -8.45
C MET A 103 -6.91 -9.80 -9.41
N VAL A 104 -6.42 -9.06 -10.40
CA VAL A 104 -5.48 -9.59 -11.39
C VAL A 104 -4.13 -8.95 -11.10
N TYR A 105 -3.11 -9.79 -10.93
CA TYR A 105 -1.74 -9.29 -10.80
C TYR A 105 -1.31 -8.65 -12.11
N ASP A 106 -1.02 -7.37 -12.06
CA ASP A 106 -0.49 -6.63 -13.20
C ASP A 106 1.04 -6.54 -13.09
N ALA A 107 1.72 -7.55 -13.62
CA ALA A 107 3.17 -7.54 -13.75
C ALA A 107 3.69 -6.46 -14.74
N GLY A 108 2.78 -5.78 -15.44
CA GLY A 108 3.11 -4.77 -16.42
C GLY A 108 3.21 -3.35 -15.87
N VAL A 109 2.73 -3.12 -14.65
CA VAL A 109 3.14 -1.96 -13.86
C VAL A 109 4.37 -2.38 -13.05
N GLU A 110 5.47 -2.61 -13.74
CA GLU A 110 6.76 -2.42 -13.10
C GLU A 110 6.67 -1.06 -12.37
N PRO A 111 6.92 -0.98 -11.05
CA PRO A 111 7.01 0.31 -10.37
C PRO A 111 7.92 1.16 -11.26
N PRO A 112 7.51 2.38 -11.64
CA PRO A 112 8.16 3.14 -12.70
C PRO A 112 9.65 2.96 -12.48
N ALA A 113 10.29 2.30 -13.46
CA ALA A 113 11.67 1.80 -13.35
C ALA A 113 12.43 2.87 -12.62
N GLU A 114 13.01 2.56 -11.46
CA GLU A 114 13.51 3.59 -10.53
C GLU A 114 14.21 4.59 -11.41
N THR A 115 13.61 5.76 -11.54
CA THR A 115 14.08 6.74 -12.52
C THR A 115 15.48 7.01 -12.04
N VAL A 116 16.48 6.55 -12.81
CA VAL A 116 17.89 6.74 -12.46
C VAL A 116 18.01 8.23 -12.21
N LEU A 117 18.04 8.60 -10.93
CA LEU A 117 18.00 9.99 -10.52
C LEU A 117 19.28 10.63 -11.04
N THR A 118 19.17 11.80 -11.62
CA THR A 118 20.36 12.60 -11.86
C THR A 118 20.93 13.07 -10.50
N ALA A 119 22.21 13.42 -10.47
CA ALA A 119 22.81 13.98 -9.26
C ALA A 119 21.99 15.16 -8.70
N ALA A 120 21.45 16.00 -9.58
CA ALA A 120 20.60 17.13 -9.19
C ALA A 120 19.22 16.70 -8.63
N ASP A 121 18.71 15.53 -9.03
CA ASP A 121 17.48 14.96 -8.49
C ASP A 121 17.73 14.40 -7.09
N VAL A 122 18.86 13.71 -6.89
CA VAL A 122 19.31 13.22 -5.58
C VAL A 122 19.51 14.39 -4.62
N ASP A 123 20.15 15.47 -5.05
CA ASP A 123 20.37 16.65 -4.23
C ASP A 123 19.05 17.28 -3.79
N ARG A 124 18.08 17.41 -4.69
CA ARG A 124 16.74 17.93 -4.37
C ARG A 124 15.99 17.01 -3.41
N ASP A 125 16.12 15.70 -3.58
CA ASP A 125 15.45 14.72 -2.73
C ASP A 125 16.00 14.74 -1.30
N ILE A 126 17.31 14.84 -1.12
CA ILE A 126 17.96 15.00 0.19
C ILE A 126 17.47 16.29 0.88
N ILE A 127 17.44 17.40 0.16
CA ILE A 127 16.97 18.68 0.73
C ILE A 127 15.50 18.57 1.15
N ARG A 128 14.66 17.95 0.32
CA ARG A 128 13.25 17.70 0.63
C ARG A 128 13.10 16.84 1.88
N PHE A 129 13.82 15.71 1.93
CA PHE A 129 13.81 14.79 3.08
C PHE A 129 14.20 15.52 4.37
N LEU A 130 15.33 16.21 4.39
CA LEU A 130 15.80 16.96 5.57
C LEU A 130 14.82 18.08 5.98
N THR A 131 14.21 18.76 5.01
CA THR A 131 13.22 19.81 5.30
C THR A 131 11.96 19.26 5.97
N GLN A 132 11.56 18.03 5.59
CA GLN A 132 10.39 17.35 6.18
C GLN A 132 10.71 16.68 7.52
N ALA A 133 11.91 16.11 7.64
CA ALA A 133 12.32 15.35 8.82
C ALA A 133 12.89 16.19 9.95
N THR A 134 13.24 17.45 9.68
CA THR A 134 13.86 18.37 10.65
C THR A 134 13.27 19.79 10.56
N PHE A 135 13.87 20.75 11.28
CA PHE A 135 13.54 22.19 11.17
C PHE A 135 14.18 22.88 9.95
N GLY A 136 14.72 22.10 9.01
CA GLY A 136 15.35 22.56 7.78
C GLY A 136 16.68 21.85 7.51
N ALA A 137 17.08 21.79 6.25
CA ALA A 137 18.34 21.18 5.85
C ALA A 137 19.54 22.06 6.26
N THR A 138 20.51 21.48 6.97
CA THR A 138 21.80 22.13 7.19
C THR A 138 22.85 21.61 6.21
N PRO A 139 23.89 22.38 5.88
CA PRO A 139 24.96 21.93 5.00
C PRO A 139 25.64 20.64 5.50
N GLU A 140 25.81 20.49 6.81
CA GLU A 140 26.43 19.34 7.44
C GLU A 140 25.57 18.07 7.26
N GLN A 141 24.28 18.17 7.52
CA GLN A 141 23.32 17.06 7.33
C GLN A 141 23.19 16.68 5.86
N TYR A 142 23.13 17.67 4.98
CA TYR A 142 23.14 17.43 3.54
C TYR A 142 24.39 16.64 3.11
N THR A 143 25.57 17.09 3.48
CA THR A 143 26.84 16.44 3.13
C THR A 143 26.88 15.02 3.66
N LEU A 144 26.48 14.80 4.92
CA LEU A 144 26.42 13.48 5.54
C LEU A 144 25.57 12.48 4.73
N LEU A 145 24.39 12.87 4.31
CA LEU A 145 23.50 12.01 3.52
C LEU A 145 24.01 11.86 2.09
N ARG A 146 24.48 12.96 1.49
CA ARG A 146 24.96 12.94 0.10
C ARG A 146 26.17 12.02 -0.11
N ASP A 147 27.06 11.95 0.86
CA ASP A 147 28.26 11.07 0.81
C ASP A 147 27.92 9.58 0.96
N GLN A 148 26.75 9.23 1.51
CA GLN A 148 26.28 7.87 1.69
C GLN A 148 25.36 7.39 0.56
N ILE A 149 24.72 8.32 -0.14
CA ILE A 149 23.78 8.00 -1.23
C ILE A 149 24.56 7.80 -2.53
N ALA A 150 24.30 6.68 -3.20
CA ALA A 150 24.84 6.39 -4.52
C ALA A 150 24.51 7.50 -5.53
N PRO A 151 25.36 7.75 -6.55
CA PRO A 151 25.14 8.83 -7.52
C PRO A 151 23.79 8.78 -8.26
N ASP A 152 23.24 7.57 -8.43
CA ASP A 152 21.93 7.29 -9.05
C ASP A 152 20.78 7.28 -8.05
N GLY A 153 21.05 7.48 -6.75
CA GLY A 153 20.06 7.48 -5.70
C GLY A 153 19.50 6.11 -5.33
N SER A 154 20.03 5.02 -5.86
CA SER A 154 19.47 3.67 -5.70
C SER A 154 19.36 3.19 -4.25
N ASN A 155 20.22 3.64 -3.35
CA ASN A 155 20.22 3.28 -1.93
C ASN A 155 19.63 4.35 -1.01
N ARG A 156 19.02 5.42 -1.55
CA ARG A 156 18.59 6.60 -0.77
C ARG A 156 17.60 6.28 0.34
N LEU A 157 16.64 5.38 0.07
CA LEU A 157 15.61 5.03 1.06
C LEU A 157 16.21 4.34 2.28
N GLN A 158 17.19 3.44 2.06
CA GLN A 158 17.91 2.80 3.16
C GLN A 158 18.71 3.83 3.96
N VAL A 159 19.42 4.73 3.29
CA VAL A 159 20.20 5.80 3.97
C VAL A 159 19.28 6.71 4.79
N TYR A 160 18.08 7.04 4.30
CA TYR A 160 17.11 7.83 5.06
C TYR A 160 16.57 7.08 6.28
N SER A 161 16.28 5.77 6.13
CA SER A 161 15.87 4.92 7.24
C SER A 161 16.93 4.88 8.33
N ASP A 162 18.18 4.58 7.96
CA ASP A 162 19.31 4.50 8.89
C ASP A 162 19.53 5.86 9.61
N TRP A 163 19.36 6.97 8.88
CA TRP A 163 19.47 8.31 9.45
C TRP A 163 18.34 8.58 10.47
N ILE A 164 17.10 8.20 10.18
CA ILE A 164 15.95 8.33 11.11
C ILE A 164 16.23 7.53 12.37
N ASP A 165 16.65 6.27 12.23
CA ASP A 165 16.96 5.39 13.37
C ASP A 165 18.05 5.97 14.25
N LEU A 166 19.08 6.58 13.64
CA LEU A 166 20.14 7.27 14.37
C LEU A 166 19.58 8.48 15.15
N GLN A 167 18.66 9.28 14.57
CA GLN A 167 18.05 10.41 15.26
C GLN A 167 17.19 9.92 16.45
N ILE A 168 16.44 8.84 16.29
CA ILE A 168 15.63 8.24 17.35
C ILE A 168 16.51 7.69 18.49
N ALA A 169 17.63 7.06 18.15
CA ALA A 169 18.58 6.53 19.12
C ALA A 169 19.38 7.61 19.85
N THR A 170 19.50 8.81 19.29
CA THR A 170 20.22 9.93 19.89
C THR A 170 19.36 10.54 21.00
N SER A 171 19.91 10.63 22.22
CA SER A 171 19.20 11.26 23.34
C SER A 171 18.88 12.72 23.01
N PRO A 172 17.63 13.18 23.22
CA PRO A 172 17.26 14.55 22.93
C PRO A 172 18.08 15.52 23.79
N THR A 173 18.74 16.47 23.17
CA THR A 173 19.38 17.58 23.89
C THR A 173 18.28 18.38 24.59
N ARG A 174 18.25 18.36 25.92
CA ARG A 174 17.26 19.12 26.67
C ARG A 174 17.60 20.60 26.57
N MET A 175 16.59 21.40 26.20
CA MET A 175 16.73 22.87 26.08
C MET A 175 17.17 23.54 27.39
N TYR A 176 17.11 22.83 28.52
CA TYR A 176 17.51 23.28 29.86
C TYR A 176 19.02 23.11 30.15
N ASP A 177 19.74 22.39 29.32
CA ASP A 177 21.18 22.17 29.49
C ASP A 177 22.03 23.31 28.88
N LEU A 178 21.37 24.33 28.33
CA LEU A 178 21.98 25.51 27.69
C LEU A 178 21.81 26.82 28.49
N MET A 179 21.34 26.76 29.75
CA MET A 179 21.22 27.95 30.64
C MET A 179 22.29 27.96 31.72
#